data_f9239b5e13eb3e49ae91538203d42fe8
#
_entry.id   f9239b5e13eb3e49ae91538203d42fe8
#
_cell.length_a   1.000
_cell.length_b   1.000
_cell.length_c   1.000
_cell.angle_alpha   90.00
_cell.angle_beta   90.00
_cell.angle_gamma   90.00
#
_symmetry.space_group_name_H-M   'P 1'
#
loop_
_entity.id
_entity.type
_entity.pdbx_description
1 polymer ?
#
loop_
_entity_poly.entity_id
_entity_poly.type
_entity_poly.pdbx_seq_one_letter_code
_entity_poly.pdbx_strand_id
1 'polypeptide(L)'
;MELIIRPAAERDLHSVLAFWGKAAEGKSISDDPAGVARLIARDPEALILAEKGGELVGTVIAGFDGWRCSAYRLAVHPDHRRQGIAGRLLEAAERRFRELGGRRADAMVLEVNERAHRAWEASGYHREDHWRRWVKSL
;
A
#
# COMPACT_ATOMS: atom_id res chain seq x y z
N MET A 1 -19.44 -11.89 1.38
CA MET A 1 -18.76 -11.50 2.62
C MET A 1 -18.34 -10.05 2.57
N GLU A 2 -18.45 -9.39 3.69
CA GLU A 2 -18.13 -7.96 3.77
C GLU A 2 -16.62 -7.71 3.76
N LEU A 3 -16.21 -6.68 3.03
CA LEU A 3 -14.84 -6.22 3.03
C LEU A 3 -14.58 -5.33 4.25
N ILE A 4 -13.56 -5.67 5.02
CA ILE A 4 -13.16 -4.90 6.20
C ILE A 4 -11.84 -4.23 5.93
N ILE A 5 -11.76 -2.92 6.14
CA ILE A 5 -10.54 -2.12 6.00
C ILE A 5 -10.09 -1.73 7.41
N ARG A 6 -8.88 -2.09 7.79
CA ARG A 6 -8.35 -1.81 9.12
C ARG A 6 -6.84 -1.62 9.12
N PRO A 7 -6.27 -0.90 10.11
CA PRO A 7 -4.81 -0.87 10.26
C PRO A 7 -4.26 -2.23 10.68
N ALA A 8 -3.03 -2.51 10.27
CA ALA A 8 -2.33 -3.71 10.69
C ALA A 8 -1.90 -3.59 12.15
N ALA A 9 -1.84 -4.73 12.83
CA ALA A 9 -1.26 -4.86 14.16
C ALA A 9 -0.04 -5.76 14.08
N GLU A 10 0.73 -5.82 15.15
CA GLU A 10 1.94 -6.66 15.21
C GLU A 10 1.64 -8.13 14.87
N ARG A 11 0.49 -8.64 15.28
CA ARG A 11 0.07 -10.01 14.98
C ARG A 11 -0.09 -10.29 13.49
N ASP A 12 -0.20 -9.26 12.66
CA ASP A 12 -0.41 -9.41 11.22
C ASP A 12 0.90 -9.52 10.43
N LEU A 13 2.04 -9.32 11.08
CA LEU A 13 3.34 -9.18 10.43
C LEU A 13 3.64 -10.33 9.47
N HIS A 14 3.55 -11.56 9.94
CA HIS A 14 3.88 -12.71 9.10
C HIS A 14 2.89 -12.92 7.96
N SER A 15 1.61 -12.66 8.22
CA SER A 15 0.56 -12.75 7.17
C SER A 15 0.79 -11.73 6.08
N VAL A 16 1.19 -10.51 6.44
CA VAL A 16 1.48 -9.45 5.49
C VAL A 16 2.66 -9.82 4.60
N LEU A 17 3.75 -10.31 5.19
CA LEU A 17 4.94 -10.70 4.42
C LEU A 17 4.64 -11.85 3.46
N ALA A 18 3.90 -12.86 3.93
CA ALA A 18 3.48 -13.96 3.07
C ALA A 18 2.57 -13.48 1.94
N PHE A 19 1.68 -12.54 2.25
CA PHE A 19 0.79 -11.95 1.26
C PHE A 19 1.56 -11.21 0.16
N TRP A 20 2.53 -10.39 0.54
CA TRP A 20 3.35 -9.68 -0.44
C TRP A 20 4.16 -10.63 -1.32
N GLY A 21 4.57 -11.78 -0.78
CA GLY A 21 5.30 -12.79 -1.56
C GLY A 21 4.50 -13.32 -2.74
N LYS A 22 3.16 -13.32 -2.66
CA LYS A 22 2.32 -13.84 -3.74
C LYS A 22 1.52 -12.76 -4.49
N ALA A 23 1.31 -11.59 -3.90
CA ALA A 23 0.41 -10.58 -4.48
C ALA A 23 1.09 -9.30 -4.91
N ALA A 24 2.21 -8.92 -4.30
CA ALA A 24 2.90 -7.68 -4.63
C ALA A 24 3.87 -7.87 -5.78
N GLU A 25 4.04 -6.82 -6.58
CA GLU A 25 5.04 -6.79 -7.64
C GLU A 25 6.36 -6.23 -7.11
N GLY A 26 7.45 -6.88 -7.46
CA GLY A 26 8.78 -6.46 -7.05
C GLY A 26 9.07 -6.72 -5.58
N LYS A 27 10.32 -6.51 -5.19
CA LYS A 27 10.78 -6.65 -3.81
C LYS A 27 11.49 -5.39 -3.36
N SER A 28 11.38 -5.10 -2.07
CA SER A 28 12.09 -4.00 -1.45
C SER A 28 12.98 -4.56 -0.33
N ILE A 29 14.09 -3.89 -0.06
CA ILE A 29 14.99 -4.30 1.03
C ILE A 29 14.34 -4.18 2.41
N SER A 30 13.21 -3.47 2.50
CA SER A 30 12.45 -3.32 3.75
C SER A 30 11.32 -4.33 3.90
N ASP A 31 11.13 -5.26 2.95
CA ASP A 31 10.11 -6.30 3.01
C ASP A 31 10.60 -7.50 3.83
N ASP A 32 10.94 -7.25 5.07
CA ASP A 32 11.36 -8.29 6.00
C ASP A 32 10.70 -8.06 7.37
N PRO A 33 10.77 -9.05 8.29
CA PRO A 33 10.13 -8.92 9.59
C PRO A 33 10.53 -7.67 10.36
N ALA A 34 11.82 -7.33 10.36
CA ALA A 34 12.33 -6.16 11.09
C ALA A 34 11.78 -4.85 10.49
N GLY A 35 11.75 -4.75 9.16
CA GLY A 35 11.23 -3.56 8.48
C GLY A 35 9.75 -3.33 8.73
N VAL A 36 8.95 -4.38 8.62
CA VAL A 36 7.51 -4.27 8.84
C VAL A 36 7.19 -4.02 10.32
N ALA A 37 7.92 -4.67 11.22
CA ALA A 37 7.73 -4.43 12.66
C ALA A 37 8.03 -2.99 13.03
N ARG A 38 9.09 -2.42 12.46
CA ARG A 38 9.46 -1.02 12.71
C ARG A 38 8.38 -0.06 12.19
N LEU A 39 7.85 -0.34 11.00
CA LEU A 39 6.75 0.46 10.44
C LEU A 39 5.54 0.48 11.37
N ILE A 40 5.09 -0.69 11.78
CA ILE A 40 3.91 -0.82 12.64
C ILE A 40 4.13 -0.12 14.00
N ALA A 41 5.33 -0.27 14.56
CA ALA A 41 5.65 0.34 15.85
C ALA A 41 5.71 1.87 15.76
N ARG A 42 6.30 2.39 14.68
CA ARG A 42 6.47 3.83 14.52
C ARG A 42 5.20 4.54 14.10
N ASP A 43 4.41 3.91 13.25
CA ASP A 43 3.20 4.52 12.68
C ASP A 43 2.09 3.47 12.58
N PRO A 44 1.38 3.22 13.69
CA PRO A 44 0.41 2.11 13.77
C PRO A 44 -0.75 2.17 12.77
N GLU A 45 -1.00 3.32 12.16
CA GLU A 45 -2.10 3.47 11.22
C GLU A 45 -1.66 3.52 9.76
N ALA A 46 -0.35 3.41 9.49
CA ALA A 46 0.18 3.54 8.13
C ALA A 46 -0.10 2.32 7.27
N LEU A 47 0.08 1.12 7.80
CA LEU A 47 -0.16 -0.12 7.05
C LEU A 47 -1.63 -0.50 7.18
N ILE A 48 -2.34 -0.40 6.06
CA ILE A 48 -3.79 -0.63 6.00
C ILE A 48 -4.06 -1.96 5.30
N LEU A 49 -4.90 -2.78 5.91
CA LEU A 49 -5.26 -4.10 5.41
C LEU A 49 -6.71 -4.14 4.96
N ALA A 50 -6.97 -4.96 3.94
CA ALA A 50 -8.32 -5.32 3.53
C ALA A 50 -8.51 -6.81 3.80
N GLU A 51 -9.56 -7.14 4.52
CA GLU A 51 -9.92 -8.53 4.84
C GLU A 51 -11.30 -8.87 4.31
N LYS A 52 -11.46 -10.11 3.92
CA LYS A 52 -12.74 -10.64 3.49
C LYS A 52 -12.88 -12.06 4.05
N GLY A 53 -13.87 -12.25 4.91
CA GLY A 53 -14.03 -13.54 5.57
C GLY A 53 -12.86 -13.98 6.42
N GLY A 54 -12.17 -13.03 7.05
CA GLY A 54 -10.98 -13.31 7.86
C GLY A 54 -9.71 -13.52 7.06
N GLU A 55 -9.78 -13.48 5.73
CA GLU A 55 -8.63 -13.65 4.85
C GLU A 55 -8.09 -12.29 4.43
N LEU A 56 -6.77 -12.13 4.44
CA LEU A 56 -6.11 -10.92 3.96
C LEU A 56 -6.17 -10.91 2.43
N VAL A 57 -6.85 -9.91 1.87
CA VAL A 57 -7.07 -9.81 0.42
C VAL A 57 -6.44 -8.57 -0.20
N GLY A 58 -5.93 -7.63 0.61
CA GLY A 58 -5.28 -6.45 0.07
C GLY A 58 -4.51 -5.67 1.12
N THR A 59 -3.56 -4.85 0.66
CA THR A 59 -2.75 -3.98 1.51
C THR A 59 -2.47 -2.66 0.82
N VAL A 60 -2.19 -1.63 1.61
CA VAL A 60 -1.53 -0.41 1.18
C VAL A 60 -0.79 0.19 2.39
N ILE A 61 0.34 0.82 2.15
CA ILE A 61 1.02 1.61 3.17
C ILE A 61 0.77 3.09 2.85
N ALA A 62 0.16 3.81 3.78
CA ALA A 62 -0.10 5.24 3.66
C ALA A 62 0.93 5.99 4.49
N GLY A 63 2.11 6.25 3.92
CA GLY A 63 3.22 6.90 4.61
C GLY A 63 3.10 8.41 4.60
N PHE A 64 3.29 9.03 5.75
CA PHE A 64 3.29 10.48 5.89
C PHE A 64 4.43 10.90 6.81
N ASP A 65 5.30 11.76 6.31
CA ASP A 65 6.49 12.19 7.06
C ASP A 65 6.30 13.54 7.78
N GLY A 66 5.10 14.06 7.79
CA GLY A 66 4.77 15.38 8.32
C GLY A 66 4.69 16.44 7.23
N TRP A 67 5.07 16.10 6.02
CA TRP A 67 5.11 17.01 4.88
C TRP A 67 4.56 16.35 3.61
N ARG A 68 5.06 15.18 3.25
CA ARG A 68 4.67 14.48 2.03
C ARG A 68 3.95 13.18 2.31
N CYS A 69 3.05 12.85 1.39
CA CYS A 69 2.27 11.62 1.44
C CYS A 69 2.77 10.67 0.36
N SER A 70 3.05 9.42 0.74
CA SER A 70 3.47 8.40 -0.23
C SER A 70 2.73 7.10 0.04
N ALA A 71 2.20 6.50 -1.02
CA ALA A 71 1.55 5.20 -0.94
C ALA A 71 2.50 4.12 -1.44
N TYR A 72 2.63 3.06 -0.66
CA TYR A 72 3.50 1.92 -0.96
C TYR A 72 2.71 0.63 -0.86
N ARG A 73 3.19 -0.41 -1.52
CA ARG A 73 2.66 -1.76 -1.37
C ARG A 73 1.15 -1.87 -1.53
N LEU A 74 0.61 -1.19 -2.54
CA LEU A 74 -0.76 -1.44 -2.95
C LEU A 74 -0.80 -2.78 -3.66
N ALA A 75 -1.43 -3.76 -3.03
CA ALA A 75 -1.51 -5.10 -3.57
C ALA A 75 -2.87 -5.71 -3.27
N VAL A 76 -3.41 -6.47 -4.23
CA VAL A 76 -4.68 -7.18 -4.10
C VAL A 76 -4.46 -8.64 -4.46
N HIS A 77 -5.00 -9.54 -3.65
CA HIS A 77 -4.90 -10.98 -3.89
C HIS A 77 -5.39 -11.31 -5.30
N PRO A 78 -4.63 -12.13 -6.06
CA PRO A 78 -5.00 -12.45 -7.44
C PRO A 78 -6.44 -12.93 -7.63
N ASP A 79 -6.96 -13.72 -6.68
CA ASP A 79 -8.30 -14.27 -6.75
C ASP A 79 -9.39 -13.26 -6.40
N HIS A 80 -9.03 -12.08 -5.94
CA HIS A 80 -9.96 -11.04 -5.51
C HIS A 80 -9.85 -9.74 -6.31
N ARG A 81 -9.20 -9.79 -7.46
CA ARG A 81 -9.06 -8.62 -8.35
C ARG A 81 -10.39 -8.29 -9.02
N ARG A 82 -10.50 -7.04 -9.50
CA ARG A 82 -11.70 -6.52 -10.17
C ARG A 82 -12.93 -6.46 -9.26
N GLN A 83 -12.71 -6.33 -7.96
CA GLN A 83 -13.80 -6.20 -6.97
C GLN A 83 -13.77 -4.84 -6.28
N GLY A 84 -12.95 -3.90 -6.78
CA GLY A 84 -12.86 -2.56 -6.21
C GLY A 84 -12.04 -2.46 -4.93
N ILE A 85 -11.28 -3.50 -4.56
CA ILE A 85 -10.51 -3.52 -3.31
C ILE A 85 -9.39 -2.47 -3.33
N ALA A 86 -8.66 -2.34 -4.44
CA ALA A 86 -7.61 -1.33 -4.56
C ALA A 86 -8.18 0.07 -4.35
N GLY A 87 -9.33 0.38 -4.95
CA GLY A 87 -9.99 1.67 -4.77
C GLY A 87 -10.37 1.93 -3.33
N ARG A 88 -10.88 0.92 -2.62
CA ARG A 88 -11.23 1.04 -1.21
C ARG A 88 -10.01 1.30 -0.32
N LEU A 89 -8.91 0.62 -0.63
CA LEU A 89 -7.65 0.83 0.08
C LEU A 89 -7.09 2.24 -0.15
N LEU A 90 -7.12 2.71 -1.40
CA LEU A 90 -6.65 4.04 -1.72
C LEU A 90 -7.53 5.13 -1.11
N GLU A 91 -8.84 4.93 -1.07
CA GLU A 91 -9.73 5.85 -0.37
C GLU A 91 -9.39 5.96 1.12
N ALA A 92 -9.08 4.84 1.77
CA ALA A 92 -8.68 4.83 3.16
C ALA A 92 -7.35 5.55 3.38
N ALA A 93 -6.38 5.30 2.49
CA ALA A 93 -5.08 5.98 2.54
C ALA A 93 -5.24 7.50 2.36
N GLU A 94 -6.04 7.91 1.38
CA GLU A 94 -6.27 9.32 1.08
C GLU A 94 -7.00 10.04 2.19
N ARG A 95 -7.95 9.37 2.84
CA ARG A 95 -8.63 9.92 4.01
C ARG A 95 -7.64 10.20 5.13
N ARG A 96 -6.74 9.24 5.39
CA ARG A 96 -5.68 9.41 6.38
C ARG A 96 -4.78 10.59 6.03
N PHE A 97 -4.35 10.68 4.78
CA PHE A 97 -3.50 11.79 4.32
C PHE A 97 -4.16 13.15 4.55
N ARG A 98 -5.45 13.26 4.21
CA ARG A 98 -6.19 14.51 4.42
C ARG A 98 -6.32 14.87 5.90
N GLU A 99 -6.59 13.89 6.73
CA GLU A 99 -6.69 14.09 8.18
C GLU A 99 -5.38 14.56 8.79
N LEU A 100 -4.25 14.14 8.22
CA LEU A 100 -2.92 14.53 8.67
C LEU A 100 -2.44 15.85 8.05
N GLY A 101 -3.21 16.46 7.16
CA GLY A 101 -2.87 17.72 6.51
C GLY A 101 -2.15 17.57 5.19
N GLY A 102 -2.10 16.37 4.63
CA GLY A 102 -1.49 16.11 3.33
C GLY A 102 -2.27 16.75 2.20
N ARG A 103 -1.56 17.21 1.17
CA ARG A 103 -2.17 17.90 0.05
C ARG A 103 -2.01 17.19 -1.28
N ARG A 104 -1.11 16.22 -1.36
CA ARG A 104 -0.81 15.47 -2.57
C ARG A 104 -0.19 14.14 -2.20
N ALA A 105 -0.63 13.08 -2.85
CA ALA A 105 -0.08 11.75 -2.64
C ALA A 105 0.70 11.31 -3.88
N ASP A 106 1.81 10.61 -3.67
CA ASP A 106 2.55 9.98 -4.76
C ASP A 106 2.71 8.49 -4.52
N ALA A 107 3.15 7.78 -5.56
CA ALA A 107 3.45 6.36 -5.48
C ALA A 107 4.52 6.01 -6.52
N MET A 108 5.36 5.03 -6.19
CA MET A 108 6.30 4.46 -7.14
C MET A 108 5.68 3.20 -7.70
N VAL A 109 5.47 3.16 -9.01
CA VAL A 109 4.82 2.05 -9.70
C VAL A 109 5.77 1.53 -10.76
N LEU A 110 6.01 0.20 -10.77
CA LEU A 110 6.86 -0.41 -11.78
C LEU A 110 6.30 -0.13 -13.17
N GLU A 111 7.15 0.35 -14.06
CA GLU A 111 6.73 0.75 -15.40
C GLU A 111 6.11 -0.40 -16.19
N VAL A 112 6.60 -1.64 -15.99
CA VAL A 112 6.08 -2.81 -16.68
C VAL A 112 4.80 -3.37 -16.08
N ASN A 113 4.36 -2.85 -14.95
CA ASN A 113 3.16 -3.34 -14.25
C ASN A 113 1.91 -2.64 -14.78
N GLU A 114 1.44 -3.05 -15.95
CA GLU A 114 0.28 -2.43 -16.60
C GLU A 114 -1.02 -2.54 -15.80
N ARG A 115 -1.19 -3.62 -15.05
CA ARG A 115 -2.36 -3.78 -14.18
C ARG A 115 -2.37 -2.71 -13.10
N ALA A 116 -1.21 -2.44 -12.50
CA ALA A 116 -1.11 -1.37 -11.50
C ALA A 116 -1.40 -0.01 -12.12
N HIS A 117 -0.88 0.26 -13.32
CA HIS A 117 -1.15 1.51 -14.01
C HIS A 117 -2.66 1.77 -14.13
N ARG A 118 -3.41 0.75 -14.55
CA ARG A 118 -4.86 0.88 -14.68
C ARG A 118 -5.55 1.14 -13.34
N ALA A 119 -5.11 0.46 -12.29
CA ALA A 119 -5.69 0.64 -10.96
C ALA A 119 -5.43 2.05 -10.42
N TRP A 120 -4.21 2.56 -10.59
CA TRP A 120 -3.87 3.92 -10.16
C TRP A 120 -4.64 4.97 -10.96
N GLU A 121 -4.68 4.83 -12.28
CA GLU A 121 -5.43 5.76 -13.14
C GLU A 121 -6.92 5.76 -12.80
N ALA A 122 -7.51 4.59 -12.53
CA ALA A 122 -8.91 4.49 -12.14
C ALA A 122 -9.20 5.20 -10.82
N SER A 123 -8.19 5.38 -9.98
CA SER A 123 -8.30 6.08 -8.70
C SER A 123 -7.90 7.56 -8.79
N GLY A 124 -7.67 8.06 -9.99
CA GLY A 124 -7.40 9.49 -10.21
C GLY A 124 -5.93 9.88 -10.21
N TYR A 125 -5.03 8.90 -10.17
CA TYR A 125 -3.59 9.19 -10.23
C TYR A 125 -3.14 9.27 -11.70
N HIS A 126 -2.09 10.05 -11.94
CA HIS A 126 -1.49 10.16 -13.27
C HIS A 126 0.04 10.15 -13.17
N ARG A 127 0.69 9.72 -14.23
CA ARG A 127 2.14 9.62 -14.28
C ARG A 127 2.77 11.00 -14.42
N GLU A 128 3.97 11.12 -13.81
CA GLU A 128 4.84 12.27 -14.03
C GLU A 128 6.17 11.75 -14.53
N ASP A 129 6.43 11.89 -15.84
CA ASP A 129 7.57 11.25 -16.49
C ASP A 129 8.90 12.00 -16.36
N HIS A 130 8.88 13.23 -15.87
CA HIS A 130 10.08 14.03 -15.72
C HIS A 130 10.85 13.77 -14.42
N TRP A 131 10.33 12.89 -13.56
CA TRP A 131 11.00 12.48 -12.33
C TRP A 131 11.70 11.16 -12.53
N ARG A 132 12.83 10.96 -11.82
CA ARG A 132 13.52 9.67 -11.76
C ARG A 132 13.82 9.34 -10.32
N ARG A 133 13.78 8.06 -10.02
CA ARG A 133 14.09 7.56 -8.68
C ARG A 133 15.59 7.38 -8.54
N TRP A 134 16.17 8.00 -7.52
CA TRP A 134 17.58 7.86 -7.17
C TRP A 134 17.65 7.09 -5.86
N VAL A 135 18.46 6.04 -5.81
CA VAL A 135 18.53 5.17 -4.63
C VAL A 135 19.97 4.89 -4.23
N LYS A 136 20.16 4.65 -2.94
CA LYS A 136 21.44 4.23 -2.38
C LYS A 136 21.14 3.35 -1.17
N SER A 137 21.74 2.17 -1.10
CA SER A 137 21.63 1.33 0.09
C SER A 137 22.46 1.91 1.22
N LEU A 138 21.94 1.88 2.42
CA LEU A 138 22.60 2.43 3.60
C LEU A 138 23.16 1.33 4.50
#